data_5fac76d66505b92a5e08b38f3c0827f2
#
_entry.id   5fac76d66505b92a5e08b38f3c0827f2
#
_cell.length_a   1.000
_cell.length_b   1.000
_cell.length_c   1.000
_cell.angle_alpha   90.00
_cell.angle_beta   90.00
_cell.angle_gamma   90.00
#
_symmetry.space_group_name_H-M   'P 1'
#
loop_
_entity.id
_entity.type
_entity.pdbx_description
1 polymer ?
#
loop_
_entity_poly.entity_id
_entity_poly.type
_entity_poly.pdbx_seq_one_letter_code
_entity_poly.pdbx_strand_id
1 'polypeptide(L)'
;MSTQANTPDYDLLIKNVRVVRPHGNVVFDADIAITGQRVAKVAPGIDATRARTVYDGRGRLAFPGVVDAHMHSGIYSPLEEDAVSESKAAAMGGVTSSLNYFRTGQYYLNKGGPYRKFFPEVLKLSKGRFHVDYGFHLAPMDKTHIDEIPMLIEKFGVASFKIFMFYGSHGLHGTSNTQRDFLMIGEDERYDVAHFEFVMRGVQAAREAMPDKARQISLSLHCETAEIMTAYTKLVEKDKSPNRLKGLAAYSASRPQHSEGLAVFTAAYLAHETALPNINLLHPSSKKAVQAALMMAEVFPHIDFKREVTIGHLMLDISSKAAELAKVNPPIRPREDVEYMWEALLAGELDWVVSDHACCRQEMKIPKHYFGNIWMAKSGFGGTEYLLPAL
;
A
#
# COMPACT_ATOMS: atom_id res chain seq x y z
N MET A 1 12.02 -38.22 46.26
CA MET A 1 12.74 -37.25 45.40
C MET A 1 11.71 -36.70 44.41
N SER A 2 11.23 -35.48 44.65
CA SER A 2 10.29 -34.85 43.71
C SER A 2 11.12 -34.27 42.56
N THR A 3 10.96 -34.86 41.38
CA THR A 3 11.46 -34.27 40.16
C THR A 3 10.68 -32.96 39.92
N GLN A 4 11.31 -31.84 40.26
CA GLN A 4 10.85 -30.54 39.78
C GLN A 4 10.84 -30.62 38.24
N ALA A 5 9.65 -30.58 37.67
CA ALA A 5 9.49 -30.45 36.22
C ALA A 5 10.16 -29.12 35.80
N ASN A 6 11.29 -29.22 35.14
CA ASN A 6 12.01 -28.06 34.64
C ASN A 6 11.08 -27.31 33.66
N THR A 7 10.60 -26.14 34.05
CA THR A 7 9.82 -25.29 33.16
C THR A 7 10.74 -24.92 31.99
N PRO A 8 10.33 -25.15 30.75
CA PRO A 8 11.15 -24.82 29.60
C PRO A 8 11.47 -23.30 29.57
N ASP A 9 12.70 -22.95 29.24
CA ASP A 9 13.13 -21.55 29.14
C ASP A 9 12.50 -20.80 27.95
N TYR A 10 12.15 -21.58 26.92
CA TYR A 10 11.62 -21.06 25.66
C TYR A 10 10.30 -21.73 25.31
N ASP A 11 9.40 -20.93 24.73
CA ASP A 11 8.12 -21.46 24.21
C ASP A 11 8.30 -22.18 22.88
N LEU A 12 9.16 -21.62 22.00
CA LEU A 12 9.48 -22.16 20.69
C LEU A 12 10.97 -22.02 20.42
N LEU A 13 11.58 -23.07 19.89
CA LEU A 13 12.93 -23.06 19.36
C LEU A 13 12.90 -23.46 17.88
N ILE A 14 13.31 -22.55 17.01
CA ILE A 14 13.52 -22.80 15.59
C ILE A 14 15.00 -23.13 15.39
N LYS A 15 15.27 -24.37 15.02
CA LYS A 15 16.63 -24.88 14.83
C LYS A 15 17.05 -24.92 13.37
N ASN A 16 18.37 -24.95 13.16
CA ASN A 16 18.98 -25.22 11.86
C ASN A 16 18.46 -24.26 10.77
N VAL A 17 18.51 -22.94 11.01
CA VAL A 17 18.15 -21.92 10.05
C VAL A 17 19.34 -21.05 9.67
N ARG A 18 19.28 -20.47 8.49
CA ARG A 18 20.18 -19.44 8.01
C ARG A 18 19.51 -18.08 8.23
N VAL A 19 19.90 -17.41 9.30
CA VAL A 19 19.31 -16.13 9.71
C VAL A 19 19.79 -15.03 8.78
N VAL A 20 18.83 -14.31 8.19
CA VAL A 20 19.08 -13.13 7.35
C VAL A 20 18.92 -11.87 8.19
N ARG A 21 19.95 -11.03 8.25
CA ARG A 21 19.87 -9.72 8.89
C ARG A 21 19.84 -8.62 7.83
N PRO A 22 18.89 -7.67 7.93
CA PRO A 22 18.74 -6.60 6.91
C PRO A 22 19.95 -5.66 6.88
N HIS A 23 20.63 -5.47 8.01
CA HIS A 23 21.81 -4.61 8.03
C HIS A 23 23.09 -5.43 7.77
N GLY A 24 23.85 -5.02 6.76
CA GLY A 24 25.16 -5.57 6.43
C GLY A 24 25.15 -6.82 5.55
N ASN A 25 24.01 -7.17 4.95
CA ASN A 25 23.86 -8.33 4.07
C ASN A 25 24.41 -9.63 4.68
N VAL A 26 24.15 -9.84 5.97
CA VAL A 26 24.71 -10.97 6.72
C VAL A 26 23.72 -12.12 6.74
N VAL A 27 24.20 -13.29 6.31
CA VAL A 27 23.49 -14.57 6.45
C VAL A 27 24.38 -15.52 7.25
N PHE A 28 23.86 -16.08 8.35
CA PHE A 28 24.63 -16.99 9.22
C PHE A 28 23.77 -18.10 9.80
N ASP A 29 24.38 -19.25 10.06
CA ASP A 29 23.71 -20.40 10.66
C ASP A 29 23.45 -20.17 12.14
N ALA A 30 22.22 -20.35 12.59
CA ALA A 30 21.81 -20.22 13.99
C ALA A 30 20.51 -20.94 14.29
N ASP A 31 20.19 -20.99 15.59
CA ASP A 31 18.87 -21.31 16.12
C ASP A 31 18.22 -20.04 16.66
N ILE A 32 16.88 -19.96 16.65
CA ILE A 32 16.11 -18.83 17.15
C ILE A 32 15.20 -19.32 18.28
N ALA A 33 15.43 -18.83 19.50
CA ALA A 33 14.61 -19.13 20.67
C ALA A 33 13.63 -18.00 20.94
N ILE A 34 12.37 -18.33 21.21
CA ILE A 34 11.26 -17.41 21.43
C ILE A 34 10.64 -17.69 22.79
N THR A 35 10.40 -16.60 23.56
CA THR A 35 9.67 -16.63 24.81
C THR A 35 8.57 -15.57 24.76
N GLY A 36 7.32 -15.99 24.95
CA GLY A 36 6.16 -15.14 24.74
C GLY A 36 6.12 -14.61 23.31
N GLN A 37 6.13 -13.30 23.15
CA GLN A 37 6.07 -12.61 21.85
C GLN A 37 7.44 -12.04 21.41
N ARG A 38 8.54 -12.51 21.98
CA ARG A 38 9.86 -11.93 21.73
C ARG A 38 10.88 -13.00 21.36
N VAL A 39 11.78 -12.65 20.43
CA VAL A 39 13.00 -13.39 20.20
C VAL A 39 13.88 -13.22 21.43
N ALA A 40 14.05 -14.31 22.19
CA ALA A 40 14.85 -14.33 23.41
C ALA A 40 16.35 -14.52 23.12
N LYS A 41 16.67 -15.35 22.11
CA LYS A 41 18.07 -15.64 21.76
C LYS A 41 18.19 -16.05 20.29
N VAL A 42 19.29 -15.59 19.65
CA VAL A 42 19.73 -16.08 18.33
C VAL A 42 21.19 -16.53 18.50
N ALA A 43 21.46 -17.82 18.41
CA ALA A 43 22.80 -18.38 18.54
C ALA A 43 22.85 -19.81 17.96
N PRO A 44 24.00 -20.29 17.52
CA PRO A 44 24.12 -21.68 17.10
C PRO A 44 24.04 -22.63 18.32
N GLY A 45 23.49 -23.83 18.10
CA GLY A 45 23.57 -24.92 19.07
C GLY A 45 22.72 -24.73 20.34
N ILE A 46 21.57 -24.05 20.29
CA ILE A 46 20.68 -23.94 21.45
C ILE A 46 20.11 -25.32 21.78
N ASP A 47 20.20 -25.73 23.05
CA ASP A 47 19.73 -27.02 23.54
C ASP A 47 18.17 -27.12 23.36
N ALA A 48 17.75 -28.17 22.61
CA ALA A 48 16.37 -28.44 22.33
C ALA A 48 15.54 -28.79 23.58
N THR A 49 16.18 -29.33 24.63
CA THR A 49 15.48 -29.70 25.87
C THR A 49 14.99 -28.49 26.67
N ARG A 50 15.50 -27.28 26.35
CA ARG A 50 15.12 -26.00 26.96
C ARG A 50 13.86 -25.37 26.35
N ALA A 51 13.26 -25.97 25.31
CA ALA A 51 12.10 -25.42 24.63
C ALA A 51 10.89 -26.36 24.76
N ARG A 52 9.70 -25.75 24.88
CA ARG A 52 8.41 -26.46 24.86
C ARG A 52 8.11 -27.08 23.50
N THR A 53 8.41 -26.34 22.43
CA THR A 53 8.22 -26.76 21.04
C THR A 53 9.49 -26.53 20.25
N VAL A 54 9.87 -27.50 19.42
CA VAL A 54 11.04 -27.40 18.55
C VAL A 54 10.60 -27.56 17.10
N TYR A 55 11.04 -26.61 16.26
CA TYR A 55 10.85 -26.64 14.81
C TYR A 55 12.21 -26.74 14.12
N ASP A 56 12.39 -27.72 13.24
CA ASP A 56 13.60 -27.84 12.43
C ASP A 56 13.43 -27.07 11.12
N GLY A 57 14.22 -26.01 10.95
CA GLY A 57 14.22 -25.15 9.77
C GLY A 57 14.93 -25.78 8.56
N ARG A 58 15.68 -26.89 8.74
CA ARG A 58 16.33 -27.64 7.66
C ARG A 58 17.24 -26.79 6.76
N GLY A 59 17.96 -25.84 7.32
CA GLY A 59 18.85 -24.95 6.59
C GLY A 59 18.13 -23.87 5.75
N ARG A 60 16.81 -23.69 5.95
CA ARG A 60 16.06 -22.62 5.25
C ARG A 60 16.48 -21.25 5.75
N LEU A 61 16.28 -20.24 4.89
CA LEU A 61 16.45 -18.86 5.26
C LEU A 61 15.37 -18.44 6.26
N ALA A 62 15.77 -17.72 7.30
CA ALA A 62 14.88 -17.13 8.28
C ALA A 62 14.98 -15.60 8.18
N PHE A 63 13.91 -14.98 7.75
CA PHE A 63 13.77 -13.53 7.65
C PHE A 63 12.97 -12.97 8.83
N PRO A 64 13.14 -11.70 9.20
CA PRO A 64 12.12 -10.97 9.97
C PRO A 64 10.78 -11.04 9.24
N GLY A 65 9.69 -11.06 10.00
CA GLY A 65 8.35 -10.99 9.39
C GLY A 65 8.20 -9.72 8.53
N VAL A 66 7.64 -9.89 7.34
CA VAL A 66 7.42 -8.78 6.42
C VAL A 66 6.29 -7.87 6.91
N VAL A 67 6.47 -6.57 6.79
CA VAL A 67 5.40 -5.58 6.96
C VAL A 67 4.93 -5.14 5.57
N ASP A 68 3.72 -5.53 5.20
CA ASP A 68 3.09 -5.02 3.97
C ASP A 68 2.32 -3.74 4.30
N ALA A 69 2.93 -2.61 4.02
CA ALA A 69 2.42 -1.30 4.40
C ALA A 69 1.34 -0.76 3.45
N HIS A 70 0.92 -1.54 2.44
CA HIS A 70 -0.04 -1.08 1.44
C HIS A 70 -0.94 -2.22 0.94
N MET A 71 -2.10 -2.34 1.55
CA MET A 71 -3.16 -3.28 1.17
C MET A 71 -4.53 -2.59 1.11
N HIS A 72 -5.50 -3.24 0.47
CA HIS A 72 -6.87 -2.74 0.29
C HIS A 72 -7.90 -3.83 0.58
N SER A 73 -8.02 -4.28 1.83
CA SER A 73 -9.08 -5.21 2.23
C SER A 73 -10.45 -4.53 2.24
N GLY A 74 -11.47 -5.20 1.74
CA GLY A 74 -12.85 -4.68 1.70
C GLY A 74 -13.14 -3.71 0.56
N ILE A 75 -12.27 -3.61 -0.45
CA ILE A 75 -12.51 -2.71 -1.60
C ILE A 75 -13.54 -3.30 -2.57
N TYR A 76 -13.47 -4.59 -2.88
CA TYR A 76 -14.32 -5.24 -3.88
C TYR A 76 -15.17 -6.37 -3.31
N SER A 77 -14.74 -6.98 -2.23
CA SER A 77 -15.47 -7.98 -1.46
C SER A 77 -15.81 -7.40 -0.07
N PRO A 78 -16.73 -8.00 0.67
CA PRO A 78 -16.99 -7.60 2.06
C PRO A 78 -15.72 -7.63 2.91
N LEU A 79 -15.53 -6.62 3.77
CA LEU A 79 -14.33 -6.52 4.62
C LEU A 79 -14.12 -7.75 5.50
N GLU A 80 -15.18 -8.33 6.04
CA GLU A 80 -15.14 -9.52 6.87
C GLU A 80 -14.67 -10.78 6.13
N GLU A 81 -14.88 -10.86 4.82
CA GLU A 81 -14.38 -11.94 3.96
C GLU A 81 -12.90 -11.71 3.62
N ASP A 82 -12.56 -10.50 3.11
CA ASP A 82 -11.18 -10.13 2.76
C ASP A 82 -10.26 -10.18 3.98
N ALA A 83 -10.73 -9.77 5.17
CA ALA A 83 -9.95 -9.86 6.40
C ALA A 83 -9.47 -11.29 6.69
N VAL A 84 -10.20 -12.31 6.30
CA VAL A 84 -9.80 -13.72 6.44
C VAL A 84 -8.96 -14.17 5.25
N SER A 85 -9.49 -14.05 4.02
CA SER A 85 -8.86 -14.60 2.81
C SER A 85 -7.55 -13.91 2.47
N GLU A 86 -7.54 -12.58 2.46
CA GLU A 86 -6.39 -11.80 2.00
C GLU A 86 -5.28 -11.73 3.07
N SER A 87 -5.64 -11.73 4.36
CA SER A 87 -4.62 -11.85 5.41
C SER A 87 -4.00 -13.25 5.50
N LYS A 88 -4.74 -14.31 5.08
CA LYS A 88 -4.17 -15.65 4.91
C LYS A 88 -3.18 -15.68 3.76
N ALA A 89 -3.50 -15.06 2.62
CA ALA A 89 -2.56 -14.90 1.51
C ALA A 89 -1.32 -14.11 1.93
N ALA A 90 -1.50 -13.04 2.71
CA ALA A 90 -0.39 -12.27 3.29
C ALA A 90 0.53 -13.15 4.16
N ALA A 91 -0.03 -13.93 5.06
CA ALA A 91 0.73 -14.86 5.91
C ALA A 91 1.51 -15.89 5.08
N MET A 92 0.94 -16.40 3.98
CA MET A 92 1.61 -17.31 3.04
C MET A 92 2.78 -16.65 2.32
N GLY A 93 2.74 -15.33 2.09
CA GLY A 93 3.81 -14.52 1.52
C GLY A 93 4.87 -14.08 2.53
N GLY A 94 4.79 -14.54 3.79
CA GLY A 94 5.73 -14.16 4.85
C GLY A 94 5.40 -12.83 5.53
N VAL A 95 4.26 -12.23 5.22
CA VAL A 95 3.77 -11.02 5.89
C VAL A 95 3.28 -11.36 7.29
N THR A 96 3.71 -10.60 8.28
CA THR A 96 3.27 -10.73 9.67
C THR A 96 2.45 -9.55 10.16
N SER A 97 2.56 -8.41 9.47
CA SER A 97 1.78 -7.20 9.76
C SER A 97 1.35 -6.53 8.46
N SER A 98 0.09 -6.12 8.38
CA SER A 98 -0.47 -5.46 7.20
C SER A 98 -1.09 -4.12 7.56
N LEU A 99 -0.90 -3.11 6.69
CA LEU A 99 -1.56 -1.83 6.80
C LEU A 99 -2.53 -1.65 5.62
N ASN A 100 -3.79 -1.43 5.93
CA ASN A 100 -4.86 -1.40 4.94
C ASN A 100 -5.36 0.03 4.73
N TYR A 101 -5.31 0.52 3.50
CA TYR A 101 -5.92 1.79 3.13
C TYR A 101 -7.44 1.66 3.08
N PHE A 102 -8.11 2.58 3.78
CA PHE A 102 -9.55 2.60 3.88
C PHE A 102 -10.11 4.02 3.70
N ARG A 103 -11.29 4.14 3.11
CA ARG A 103 -11.97 5.41 2.92
C ARG A 103 -13.48 5.27 2.93
N THR A 104 -14.18 6.37 3.06
CA THR A 104 -15.61 6.50 2.76
C THR A 104 -15.84 6.61 1.26
N GLY A 105 -17.10 6.48 0.83
CA GLY A 105 -17.50 6.55 -0.57
C GLY A 105 -17.87 5.18 -1.16
N GLN A 106 -18.00 5.12 -2.48
CA GLN A 106 -18.27 3.85 -3.18
C GLN A 106 -17.14 2.85 -2.96
N TYR A 107 -17.49 1.56 -2.95
CA TYR A 107 -16.67 0.46 -2.47
C TYR A 107 -16.42 0.52 -0.96
N TYR A 108 -15.57 -0.36 -0.44
CA TYR A 108 -15.40 -0.55 0.99
C TYR A 108 -16.78 -0.82 1.65
N LEU A 109 -17.20 -0.08 2.64
CA LEU A 109 -18.54 -0.27 3.22
C LEU A 109 -19.65 0.42 2.40
N ASN A 110 -19.32 1.07 1.28
CA ASN A 110 -20.24 1.84 0.44
C ASN A 110 -21.05 2.87 1.24
N LYS A 111 -20.36 3.64 2.08
CA LYS A 111 -20.93 4.64 2.97
C LYS A 111 -20.12 5.93 2.95
N GLY A 112 -20.79 7.06 3.11
CA GLY A 112 -20.20 8.36 3.38
C GLY A 112 -20.29 8.75 4.86
N GLY A 113 -19.93 9.99 5.16
CA GLY A 113 -20.07 10.63 6.47
C GLY A 113 -18.86 10.47 7.39
N PRO A 114 -18.93 11.03 8.60
CA PRO A 114 -17.79 11.22 9.47
C PRO A 114 -17.18 9.89 9.96
N TYR A 115 -15.84 9.84 10.06
CA TYR A 115 -15.11 8.66 10.51
C TYR A 115 -15.46 8.23 11.93
N ARG A 116 -15.82 9.14 12.83
CA ARG A 116 -16.30 8.77 14.18
C ARG A 116 -17.49 7.83 14.19
N LYS A 117 -18.28 7.82 13.10
CA LYS A 117 -19.42 6.90 12.91
C LYS A 117 -19.06 5.68 12.04
N PHE A 118 -18.27 5.91 11.01
CA PHE A 118 -17.88 4.90 10.02
C PHE A 118 -16.84 3.91 10.56
N PHE A 119 -15.76 4.41 11.18
CA PHE A 119 -14.60 3.60 11.54
C PHE A 119 -14.85 2.56 12.65
N PRO A 120 -15.71 2.79 13.65
CA PRO A 120 -16.10 1.72 14.58
C PRO A 120 -16.69 0.48 13.92
N GLU A 121 -17.41 0.62 12.80
CA GLU A 121 -17.91 -0.51 12.02
C GLU A 121 -16.77 -1.26 11.34
N VAL A 122 -15.80 -0.55 10.74
CA VAL A 122 -14.59 -1.15 10.17
C VAL A 122 -13.87 -2.00 11.21
N LEU A 123 -13.65 -1.47 12.41
CA LEU A 123 -13.01 -2.20 13.51
C LEU A 123 -13.81 -3.44 13.93
N LYS A 124 -15.14 -3.34 14.01
CA LYS A 124 -16.03 -4.46 14.34
C LYS A 124 -15.94 -5.58 13.30
N LEU A 125 -15.94 -5.23 12.02
CA LEU A 125 -15.84 -6.20 10.90
C LEU A 125 -14.46 -6.84 10.80
N SER A 126 -13.43 -6.18 11.28
CA SER A 126 -12.04 -6.68 11.24
C SER A 126 -11.66 -7.53 12.44
N LYS A 127 -12.25 -7.25 13.60
CA LYS A 127 -11.85 -7.85 14.88
C LYS A 127 -11.89 -9.38 14.88
N GLY A 128 -10.72 -10.00 15.15
CA GLY A 128 -10.57 -11.45 15.28
C GLY A 128 -10.63 -12.22 13.97
N ARG A 129 -10.52 -11.55 12.81
CA ARG A 129 -10.59 -12.17 11.48
C ARG A 129 -9.26 -12.24 10.77
N PHE A 130 -8.39 -11.27 10.98
CA PHE A 130 -7.07 -11.28 10.37
C PHE A 130 -6.16 -12.37 10.91
N HIS A 131 -5.40 -13.02 10.03
CA HIS A 131 -4.39 -14.02 10.38
C HIS A 131 -3.02 -13.39 10.71
N VAL A 132 -2.85 -12.10 10.42
CA VAL A 132 -1.65 -11.32 10.69
C VAL A 132 -2.03 -10.08 11.50
N ASP A 133 -1.08 -9.40 12.11
CA ASP A 133 -1.33 -8.10 12.71
C ASP A 133 -1.79 -7.11 11.64
N TYR A 134 -2.72 -6.21 11.99
CA TYR A 134 -3.28 -5.27 11.03
C TYR A 134 -3.48 -3.87 11.61
N GLY A 135 -3.39 -2.90 10.74
CA GLY A 135 -3.74 -1.52 11.00
C GLY A 135 -4.40 -0.87 9.78
N PHE A 136 -4.78 0.40 9.93
CA PHE A 136 -5.47 1.13 8.88
C PHE A 136 -4.80 2.47 8.60
N HIS A 137 -4.73 2.81 7.31
CA HIS A 137 -4.52 4.16 6.82
C HIS A 137 -5.88 4.73 6.40
N LEU A 138 -6.23 5.95 6.78
CA LEU A 138 -7.49 6.56 6.41
C LEU A 138 -7.30 7.73 5.45
N ALA A 139 -8.20 7.86 4.46
CA ALA A 139 -8.16 8.96 3.52
C ALA A 139 -9.19 10.03 3.91
N PRO A 140 -8.77 11.24 4.34
CA PRO A 140 -9.68 12.36 4.53
C PRO A 140 -10.30 12.77 3.18
N MET A 141 -11.62 12.60 3.03
CA MET A 141 -12.34 12.81 1.76
C MET A 141 -13.08 14.16 1.72
N ASP A 142 -13.31 14.76 2.88
CA ASP A 142 -13.98 16.04 3.06
C ASP A 142 -13.43 16.80 4.26
N LYS A 143 -13.95 18.02 4.48
CA LYS A 143 -13.52 18.87 5.61
C LYS A 143 -13.77 18.20 6.97
N THR A 144 -14.89 17.49 7.14
CA THR A 144 -15.20 16.81 8.40
C THR A 144 -14.12 15.79 8.76
N HIS A 145 -13.61 15.05 7.77
CA HIS A 145 -12.54 14.07 7.99
C HIS A 145 -11.22 14.73 8.37
N ILE A 146 -10.92 15.93 7.85
CA ILE A 146 -9.74 16.69 8.24
C ILE A 146 -9.85 17.12 9.71
N ASP A 147 -11.02 17.63 10.11
CA ASP A 147 -11.28 18.02 11.49
C ASP A 147 -11.23 16.82 12.46
N GLU A 148 -11.44 15.60 11.99
CA GLU A 148 -11.39 14.37 12.78
C GLU A 148 -9.97 13.78 12.96
N ILE A 149 -8.94 14.26 12.24
CA ILE A 149 -7.57 13.71 12.31
C ILE A 149 -7.05 13.57 13.75
N PRO A 150 -7.13 14.58 14.63
CA PRO A 150 -6.67 14.44 16.01
C PRO A 150 -7.39 13.33 16.79
N MET A 151 -8.72 13.27 16.66
CA MET A 151 -9.54 12.25 17.31
C MET A 151 -9.20 10.83 16.81
N LEU A 152 -8.94 10.67 15.51
CA LEU A 152 -8.56 9.38 14.91
C LEU A 152 -7.23 8.87 15.49
N ILE A 153 -6.27 9.78 15.71
CA ILE A 153 -4.98 9.45 16.32
C ILE A 153 -5.14 9.08 17.81
N GLU A 154 -5.87 9.89 18.56
CA GLU A 154 -5.98 9.70 20.00
C GLU A 154 -6.85 8.51 20.38
N LYS A 155 -8.03 8.41 19.75
CA LYS A 155 -9.06 7.44 20.14
C LYS A 155 -8.89 6.08 19.46
N PHE A 156 -8.44 6.07 18.21
CA PHE A 156 -8.39 4.85 17.40
C PHE A 156 -6.97 4.40 17.04
N GLY A 157 -5.95 5.20 17.37
CA GLY A 157 -4.55 4.89 17.07
C GLY A 157 -4.21 4.97 15.58
N VAL A 158 -5.06 5.60 14.76
CA VAL A 158 -4.81 5.80 13.33
C VAL A 158 -3.90 7.01 13.16
N ALA A 159 -2.65 6.78 12.83
CA ALA A 159 -1.65 7.82 12.66
C ALA A 159 -1.16 7.96 11.21
N SER A 160 -1.79 7.28 10.27
CA SER A 160 -1.42 7.35 8.85
C SER A 160 -2.62 7.70 7.98
N PHE A 161 -2.40 8.64 7.07
CA PHE A 161 -3.42 9.20 6.20
C PHE A 161 -3.00 9.09 4.73
N LYS A 162 -3.98 9.17 3.80
CA LYS A 162 -3.72 9.06 2.36
C LYS A 162 -4.49 10.10 1.58
N ILE A 163 -3.85 10.65 0.55
CA ILE A 163 -4.48 11.44 -0.51
C ILE A 163 -4.42 10.63 -1.82
N PHE A 164 -5.55 10.58 -2.55
CA PHE A 164 -5.64 10.00 -3.89
C PHE A 164 -5.79 11.14 -4.90
N MET A 165 -4.68 11.68 -5.40
CA MET A 165 -4.71 12.89 -6.26
C MET A 165 -5.48 12.72 -7.57
N PHE A 166 -5.73 11.48 -7.99
CA PHE A 166 -6.41 11.17 -9.26
C PHE A 166 -7.94 11.15 -9.20
N TYR A 167 -8.57 11.29 -8.05
CA TYR A 167 -10.05 11.27 -7.94
C TYR A 167 -10.74 12.51 -8.52
N GLY A 168 -10.00 13.45 -9.11
CA GLY A 168 -10.52 14.74 -9.54
C GLY A 168 -11.64 14.72 -10.60
N SER A 169 -11.68 13.74 -11.52
CA SER A 169 -12.56 13.83 -12.68
C SER A 169 -13.35 12.57 -13.06
N HIS A 170 -12.87 11.38 -12.70
CA HIS A 170 -13.57 10.13 -12.98
C HIS A 170 -13.42 9.18 -11.81
N GLY A 171 -14.54 8.51 -11.47
CA GLY A 171 -14.50 7.37 -10.57
C GLY A 171 -13.52 6.32 -11.09
N LEU A 172 -12.83 5.64 -10.20
CA LEU A 172 -11.84 4.60 -10.50
C LEU A 172 -12.34 3.52 -11.47
N HIS A 173 -13.66 3.37 -11.58
CA HIS A 173 -14.27 2.22 -12.23
C HIS A 173 -15.54 2.54 -13.04
N GLY A 174 -15.76 3.79 -13.37
CA GLY A 174 -16.83 4.20 -14.28
C GLY A 174 -18.26 3.94 -13.79
N THR A 175 -18.45 3.69 -12.48
CA THR A 175 -19.80 3.44 -11.94
C THR A 175 -20.53 4.71 -11.52
N SER A 176 -19.82 5.84 -11.40
CA SER A 176 -20.39 7.14 -11.06
C SER A 176 -20.01 8.18 -12.08
N ASN A 177 -20.97 9.03 -12.43
CA ASN A 177 -20.77 10.09 -13.41
C ASN A 177 -20.08 11.32 -12.81
N THR A 178 -20.05 11.44 -11.48
CA THR A 178 -19.47 12.58 -10.78
C THR A 178 -18.52 12.11 -9.68
N GLN A 179 -17.53 12.95 -9.37
CA GLN A 179 -16.62 12.74 -8.23
C GLN A 179 -17.41 12.69 -6.92
N ARG A 180 -18.35 13.60 -6.74
CA ARG A 180 -19.19 13.70 -5.54
C ARG A 180 -19.92 12.40 -5.24
N ASP A 181 -20.59 11.82 -6.24
CA ASP A 181 -21.35 10.57 -6.06
C ASP A 181 -20.44 9.39 -5.78
N PHE A 182 -19.24 9.36 -6.38
CA PHE A 182 -18.25 8.33 -6.13
C PHE A 182 -17.67 8.41 -4.71
N LEU A 183 -17.34 9.61 -4.24
CA LEU A 183 -16.75 9.84 -2.92
C LEU A 183 -17.81 9.97 -1.81
N MET A 184 -19.08 10.14 -2.17
CA MET A 184 -20.20 10.38 -1.24
C MET A 184 -19.94 11.57 -0.31
N ILE A 185 -19.41 12.66 -0.87
CA ILE A 185 -19.16 13.93 -0.19
C ILE A 185 -20.28 14.94 -0.41
N GLY A 186 -20.34 15.99 0.43
CA GLY A 186 -21.34 17.03 0.36
C GLY A 186 -21.33 17.86 -0.93
N GLU A 187 -22.40 18.63 -1.18
CA GLU A 187 -22.54 19.45 -2.41
C GLU A 187 -21.48 20.54 -2.53
N ASP A 188 -21.09 21.11 -1.39
CA ASP A 188 -20.10 22.20 -1.32
C ASP A 188 -18.66 21.69 -1.21
N GLU A 189 -18.47 20.37 -1.08
CA GLU A 189 -17.14 19.76 -0.97
C GLU A 189 -16.51 19.54 -2.34
N ARG A 190 -15.19 19.73 -2.39
CA ARG A 190 -14.36 19.45 -3.58
C ARG A 190 -13.17 18.61 -3.14
N TYR A 191 -12.84 17.60 -3.91
CA TYR A 191 -11.66 16.77 -3.72
C TYR A 191 -10.63 17.15 -4.80
N ASP A 192 -9.96 18.26 -4.60
CA ASP A 192 -9.03 18.92 -5.53
C ASP A 192 -7.73 19.34 -4.85
N VAL A 193 -6.89 20.11 -5.54
CA VAL A 193 -5.59 20.54 -5.03
C VAL A 193 -5.72 21.36 -3.73
N ALA A 194 -6.77 22.16 -3.58
CA ALA A 194 -7.01 22.90 -2.33
C ALA A 194 -7.35 21.96 -1.18
N HIS A 195 -8.16 20.94 -1.44
CA HIS A 195 -8.44 19.90 -0.44
C HIS A 195 -7.15 19.17 -0.02
N PHE A 196 -6.26 18.85 -0.96
CA PHE A 196 -4.98 18.19 -0.64
C PHE A 196 -4.12 19.05 0.29
N GLU A 197 -4.05 20.36 0.02
CA GLU A 197 -3.37 21.30 0.92
C GLU A 197 -4.00 21.30 2.32
N PHE A 198 -5.32 21.33 2.43
CA PHE A 198 -5.99 21.31 3.73
C PHE A 198 -5.78 20.01 4.50
N VAL A 199 -5.75 18.87 3.83
CA VAL A 199 -5.35 17.59 4.46
C VAL A 199 -3.94 17.68 5.00
N MET A 200 -2.98 18.21 4.22
CA MET A 200 -1.58 18.38 4.66
C MET A 200 -1.49 19.30 5.88
N ARG A 201 -2.21 20.42 5.89
CA ARG A 201 -2.29 21.33 7.06
C ARG A 201 -2.89 20.64 8.28
N GLY A 202 -3.96 19.85 8.11
CA GLY A 202 -4.57 19.08 9.18
C GLY A 202 -3.63 18.03 9.78
N VAL A 203 -2.88 17.32 8.94
CA VAL A 203 -1.86 16.36 9.38
C VAL A 203 -0.72 17.08 10.11
N GLN A 204 -0.24 18.22 9.61
CA GLN A 204 0.82 18.99 10.26
C GLN A 204 0.35 19.55 11.60
N ALA A 205 -0.84 20.12 11.66
CA ALA A 205 -1.42 20.62 12.92
C ALA A 205 -1.54 19.50 13.98
N ALA A 206 -1.92 18.29 13.58
CA ALA A 206 -1.95 17.14 14.49
C ALA A 206 -0.55 16.75 14.97
N ARG A 207 0.49 16.83 14.12
CA ARG A 207 1.89 16.57 14.50
C ARG A 207 2.38 17.60 15.55
N GLU A 208 2.05 18.86 15.35
CA GLU A 208 2.40 19.94 16.28
C GLU A 208 1.68 19.81 17.62
N ALA A 209 0.39 19.44 17.60
CA ALA A 209 -0.40 19.22 18.80
C ALA A 209 0.01 17.98 19.59
N MET A 210 0.66 16.99 18.95
CA MET A 210 1.03 15.70 19.54
C MET A 210 2.52 15.38 19.29
N PRO A 211 3.46 16.16 19.86
CA PRO A 211 4.90 16.03 19.57
C PRO A 211 5.46 14.63 19.88
N ASP A 212 4.94 13.96 20.91
CA ASP A 212 5.34 12.60 21.29
C ASP A 212 4.95 11.54 20.24
N LYS A 213 3.92 11.83 19.45
CA LYS A 213 3.42 10.96 18.37
C LYS A 213 3.81 11.46 16.96
N ALA A 214 4.40 12.64 16.86
CA ALA A 214 4.66 13.31 15.58
C ALA A 214 5.40 12.43 14.57
N ARG A 215 6.36 11.60 15.00
CA ARG A 215 7.10 10.66 14.13
C ARG A 215 6.24 9.51 13.57
N GLN A 216 5.12 9.21 14.22
CA GLN A 216 4.20 8.16 13.79
C GLN A 216 3.13 8.69 12.85
N ILE A 217 2.86 10.01 12.89
CA ILE A 217 1.85 10.66 12.06
C ILE A 217 2.43 10.89 10.67
N SER A 218 1.87 10.22 9.67
CA SER A 218 2.38 10.21 8.30
C SER A 218 1.27 10.48 7.28
N LEU A 219 1.68 10.98 6.11
CA LEU A 219 0.81 11.19 4.97
C LEU A 219 1.39 10.50 3.74
N SER A 220 0.57 9.75 3.06
CA SER A 220 0.90 9.03 1.82
C SER A 220 0.10 9.59 0.66
N LEU A 221 0.68 9.63 -0.54
CA LEU A 221 0.04 10.21 -1.72
C LEU A 221 0.12 9.26 -2.92
N HIS A 222 -1.05 8.97 -3.50
CA HIS A 222 -1.14 8.40 -4.84
C HIS A 222 -1.03 9.54 -5.85
N CYS A 223 0.10 9.66 -6.51
CA CYS A 223 0.47 10.79 -7.34
C CYS A 223 0.14 10.53 -8.82
N GLU A 224 -1.05 10.92 -9.28
CA GLU A 224 -1.43 11.01 -10.70
C GLU A 224 -2.34 12.24 -10.89
N THR A 225 -2.09 13.02 -11.97
CA THR A 225 -2.86 14.24 -12.26
C THR A 225 -4.13 13.89 -13.02
N ALA A 226 -5.28 14.09 -12.37
CA ALA A 226 -6.61 13.69 -12.88
C ALA A 226 -6.96 14.28 -14.25
N GLU A 227 -6.66 15.56 -14.47
CA GLU A 227 -6.95 16.28 -15.71
C GLU A 227 -6.19 15.69 -16.90
N ILE A 228 -4.90 15.40 -16.71
CA ILE A 228 -4.05 14.76 -17.73
C ILE A 228 -4.60 13.38 -18.07
N MET A 229 -4.86 12.55 -17.07
CA MET A 229 -5.41 11.21 -17.28
C MET A 229 -6.75 11.25 -18.01
N THR A 230 -7.64 12.18 -17.66
CA THR A 230 -8.93 12.34 -18.34
C THR A 230 -8.76 12.69 -19.82
N ALA A 231 -7.86 13.62 -20.13
CA ALA A 231 -7.58 14.03 -21.50
C ALA A 231 -7.00 12.87 -22.32
N TYR A 232 -5.99 12.20 -21.79
CA TYR A 232 -5.32 11.09 -22.48
C TYR A 232 -6.21 9.85 -22.62
N THR A 233 -7.05 9.53 -21.63
CA THR A 233 -8.05 8.47 -21.74
C THR A 233 -8.96 8.71 -22.94
N LYS A 234 -9.48 9.94 -23.09
CA LYS A 234 -10.33 10.32 -24.25
C LYS A 234 -9.58 10.22 -25.58
N LEU A 235 -8.30 10.57 -25.63
CA LEU A 235 -7.48 10.43 -26.84
C LEU A 235 -7.30 8.98 -27.23
N VAL A 236 -6.89 8.12 -26.28
CA VAL A 236 -6.66 6.68 -26.52
C VAL A 236 -7.95 5.95 -26.91
N GLU A 237 -9.07 6.22 -26.24
CA GLU A 237 -10.37 5.60 -26.57
C GLU A 237 -10.91 6.02 -27.95
N LYS A 238 -10.62 7.25 -28.37
CA LYS A 238 -11.06 7.78 -29.69
C LYS A 238 -10.19 7.30 -30.84
N ASP A 239 -8.99 6.79 -30.58
CA ASP A 239 -8.13 6.29 -31.64
C ASP A 239 -8.73 5.04 -32.29
N LYS A 240 -9.07 5.16 -33.58
CA LYS A 240 -9.62 4.08 -34.43
C LYS A 240 -8.60 3.61 -35.46
N SER A 241 -7.36 4.05 -35.40
CA SER A 241 -6.31 3.65 -36.34
C SER A 241 -6.08 2.13 -36.32
N PRO A 242 -5.59 1.53 -37.43
CA PRO A 242 -5.26 0.11 -37.48
C PRO A 242 -4.20 -0.29 -36.43
N ASN A 243 -3.28 0.62 -36.14
CA ASN A 243 -2.16 0.42 -35.21
C ASN A 243 -2.43 0.92 -33.79
N ARG A 244 -3.71 1.17 -33.42
CA ARG A 244 -4.06 1.65 -32.09
C ARG A 244 -3.58 0.70 -31.00
N LEU A 245 -3.16 1.26 -29.89
CA LEU A 245 -2.81 0.50 -28.70
C LEU A 245 -4.02 -0.24 -28.13
N LYS A 246 -3.77 -1.41 -27.53
CA LYS A 246 -4.80 -2.27 -26.91
C LYS A 246 -4.34 -2.76 -25.53
N GLY A 247 -5.30 -3.25 -24.73
CA GLY A 247 -5.03 -3.88 -23.45
C GLY A 247 -4.20 -2.99 -22.51
N LEU A 248 -3.20 -3.57 -21.86
CA LEU A 248 -2.33 -2.86 -20.91
C LEU A 248 -1.57 -1.69 -21.55
N ALA A 249 -1.13 -1.83 -22.82
CA ALA A 249 -0.45 -0.74 -23.53
C ALA A 249 -1.37 0.48 -23.73
N ALA A 250 -2.64 0.28 -24.10
CA ALA A 250 -3.62 1.36 -24.20
C ALA A 250 -3.90 1.99 -22.84
N TYR A 251 -4.02 1.18 -21.80
CA TYR A 251 -4.25 1.68 -20.45
C TYR A 251 -3.05 2.47 -19.93
N SER A 252 -1.81 1.99 -20.16
CA SER A 252 -0.58 2.72 -19.82
C SER A 252 -0.50 4.07 -20.54
N ALA A 253 -0.84 4.11 -21.83
CA ALA A 253 -0.85 5.35 -22.61
C ALA A 253 -1.92 6.35 -22.15
N SER A 254 -3.07 5.87 -21.63
CA SER A 254 -4.12 6.73 -21.09
C SER A 254 -3.75 7.41 -19.76
N ARG A 255 -2.71 6.92 -19.11
CA ARG A 255 -2.18 7.41 -17.84
C ARG A 255 -0.68 7.69 -18.01
N PRO A 256 -0.31 8.74 -18.76
CA PRO A 256 1.08 8.95 -19.15
C PRO A 256 1.97 9.26 -17.95
N GLN A 257 3.22 8.83 -18.01
CA GLN A 257 4.19 8.95 -16.92
C GLN A 257 4.34 10.38 -16.37
N HIS A 258 4.19 11.41 -17.23
CA HIS A 258 4.28 12.81 -16.79
C HIS A 258 3.11 13.25 -15.91
N SER A 259 1.99 12.51 -15.89
CA SER A 259 0.90 12.77 -14.94
C SER A 259 1.32 12.44 -13.51
N GLU A 260 2.15 11.40 -13.34
CA GLU A 260 2.75 11.07 -12.04
C GLU A 260 3.77 12.15 -11.64
N GLY A 261 4.70 12.52 -12.55
CA GLY A 261 5.72 13.53 -12.27
C GLY A 261 5.13 14.88 -11.85
N LEU A 262 4.09 15.36 -12.55
CA LEU A 262 3.43 16.62 -12.20
C LEU A 262 2.73 16.53 -10.84
N ALA A 263 2.09 15.40 -10.52
CA ALA A 263 1.47 15.19 -9.22
C ALA A 263 2.52 15.15 -8.10
N VAL A 264 3.70 14.55 -8.34
CA VAL A 264 4.83 14.57 -7.39
C VAL A 264 5.30 16.00 -7.13
N PHE A 265 5.47 16.83 -8.17
CA PHE A 265 5.86 18.24 -8.01
C PHE A 265 4.81 19.01 -7.20
N THR A 266 3.53 18.80 -7.50
CA THR A 266 2.43 19.42 -6.75
C THR A 266 2.47 19.00 -5.27
N ALA A 267 2.60 17.70 -5.00
CA ALA A 267 2.67 17.17 -3.65
C ALA A 267 3.86 17.72 -2.86
N ALA A 268 5.04 17.79 -3.50
CA ALA A 268 6.26 18.30 -2.89
C ALA A 268 6.14 19.79 -2.55
N TYR A 269 5.59 20.60 -3.47
CA TYR A 269 5.40 22.02 -3.24
C TYR A 269 4.38 22.27 -2.11
N LEU A 270 3.26 21.53 -2.09
CA LEU A 270 2.27 21.63 -1.01
C LEU A 270 2.85 21.18 0.34
N ALA A 271 3.67 20.14 0.37
CA ALA A 271 4.36 19.71 1.59
C ALA A 271 5.28 20.80 2.13
N HIS A 272 6.00 21.54 1.23
CA HIS A 272 6.81 22.69 1.60
C HIS A 272 5.95 23.82 2.21
N GLU A 273 4.89 24.23 1.52
CA GLU A 273 3.98 25.33 1.95
C GLU A 273 3.24 25.01 3.26
N THR A 274 3.05 23.74 3.57
CA THR A 274 2.38 23.28 4.80
C THR A 274 3.35 22.87 5.90
N ALA A 275 4.65 23.04 5.69
CA ALA A 275 5.72 22.68 6.61
C ALA A 275 5.70 21.18 7.03
N LEU A 276 5.16 20.29 6.18
CA LEU A 276 5.22 18.85 6.41
C LEU A 276 6.66 18.35 6.23
N PRO A 277 7.28 17.75 7.26
CA PRO A 277 8.68 17.33 7.19
C PRO A 277 8.89 16.02 6.43
N ASN A 278 7.82 15.28 6.13
CA ASN A 278 7.89 14.03 5.37
C ASN A 278 6.57 13.72 4.67
N ILE A 279 6.65 13.13 3.48
CA ILE A 279 5.54 12.53 2.75
C ILE A 279 5.97 11.20 2.11
N ASN A 280 5.02 10.27 1.99
CA ASN A 280 5.24 9.00 1.32
C ASN A 280 4.65 9.06 -0.09
N LEU A 281 5.50 8.97 -1.10
CA LEU A 281 5.11 8.87 -2.50
C LEU A 281 4.84 7.40 -2.81
N LEU A 282 3.56 7.06 -2.94
CA LEU A 282 3.14 5.68 -3.14
C LEU A 282 3.39 5.26 -4.59
N HIS A 283 3.86 4.04 -4.77
CA HIS A 283 3.95 3.30 -6.04
C HIS A 283 4.30 4.15 -7.28
N PRO A 284 5.35 5.05 -7.29
CA PRO A 284 5.83 5.57 -8.55
C PRO A 284 6.07 4.41 -9.51
N SER A 285 5.47 4.47 -10.69
CA SER A 285 5.43 3.32 -11.59
C SER A 285 6.39 3.42 -12.78
N SER A 286 7.09 4.54 -12.90
CA SER A 286 7.90 4.85 -14.07
C SER A 286 9.19 5.60 -13.72
N LYS A 287 10.17 5.52 -14.61
CA LYS A 287 11.41 6.30 -14.51
C LYS A 287 11.15 7.79 -14.27
N LYS A 288 10.19 8.37 -15.01
CA LYS A 288 9.86 9.80 -14.85
C LYS A 288 9.30 10.15 -13.48
N ALA A 289 8.50 9.25 -12.89
CA ALA A 289 7.95 9.46 -11.56
C ALA A 289 9.04 9.42 -10.47
N VAL A 290 9.94 8.43 -10.54
CA VAL A 290 11.08 8.34 -9.60
C VAL A 290 12.01 9.55 -9.76
N GLN A 291 12.36 9.92 -10.99
CA GLN A 291 13.21 11.09 -11.24
C GLN A 291 12.57 12.40 -10.73
N ALA A 292 11.24 12.55 -10.87
CA ALA A 292 10.53 13.70 -10.29
C ALA A 292 10.65 13.73 -8.76
N ALA A 293 10.54 12.58 -8.10
CA ALA A 293 10.68 12.48 -6.65
C ALA A 293 12.11 12.81 -6.19
N LEU A 294 13.13 12.29 -6.89
CA LEU A 294 14.53 12.60 -6.61
C LEU A 294 14.84 14.08 -6.79
N MET A 295 14.36 14.68 -7.90
CA MET A 295 14.51 16.13 -8.15
C MET A 295 13.87 16.97 -7.03
N MET A 296 12.69 16.58 -6.54
CA MET A 296 12.04 17.33 -5.46
C MET A 296 12.77 17.16 -4.12
N ALA A 297 13.41 16.02 -3.89
CA ALA A 297 14.26 15.83 -2.71
C ALA A 297 15.51 16.75 -2.75
N GLU A 298 16.05 17.06 -3.92
CA GLU A 298 17.11 18.06 -4.08
C GLU A 298 16.61 19.50 -3.89
N VAL A 299 15.41 19.82 -4.40
CA VAL A 299 14.81 21.17 -4.29
C VAL A 299 14.37 21.46 -2.85
N PHE A 300 13.84 20.49 -2.15
CA PHE A 300 13.35 20.61 -0.78
C PHE A 300 14.06 19.64 0.18
N PRO A 301 15.37 19.82 0.45
CA PRO A 301 16.18 18.88 1.24
C PRO A 301 15.76 18.78 2.71
N HIS A 302 14.87 19.63 3.19
CA HIS A 302 14.29 19.62 4.53
C HIS A 302 13.04 18.71 4.63
N ILE A 303 12.57 18.15 3.51
CA ILE A 303 11.44 17.21 3.45
C ILE A 303 11.98 15.82 3.12
N ASP A 304 11.61 14.84 3.95
CA ASP A 304 11.91 13.43 3.69
C ASP A 304 10.86 12.83 2.75
N PHE A 305 11.24 12.62 1.48
CA PHE A 305 10.40 11.99 0.45
C PHE A 305 10.64 10.48 0.45
N LYS A 306 9.73 9.72 1.06
CA LYS A 306 9.76 8.26 0.99
C LYS A 306 9.12 7.78 -0.31
N ARG A 307 9.77 6.84 -0.99
CA ARG A 307 9.41 6.33 -2.32
C ARG A 307 9.15 4.84 -2.23
N GLU A 308 7.90 4.50 -2.41
CA GLU A 308 7.41 3.13 -2.37
C GLU A 308 7.43 2.52 -3.77
N VAL A 309 7.68 1.22 -3.90
CA VAL A 309 7.42 0.48 -5.14
C VAL A 309 6.56 -0.74 -4.85
N THR A 310 5.71 -1.13 -5.79
CA THR A 310 4.93 -2.36 -5.63
C THR A 310 5.60 -3.54 -6.32
N ILE A 311 5.40 -4.73 -5.75
CA ILE A 311 5.86 -5.97 -6.39
C ILE A 311 5.29 -6.13 -7.81
N GLY A 312 4.07 -5.65 -8.04
CA GLY A 312 3.43 -5.68 -9.36
C GLY A 312 4.19 -4.87 -10.41
N HIS A 313 4.67 -3.67 -10.08
CA HIS A 313 5.46 -2.82 -10.98
C HIS A 313 6.90 -3.33 -11.19
N LEU A 314 7.41 -4.16 -10.30
CA LEU A 314 8.70 -4.83 -10.46
C LEU A 314 8.63 -6.09 -11.32
N MET A 315 7.47 -6.76 -11.39
CA MET A 315 7.35 -8.09 -11.99
C MET A 315 6.59 -8.12 -13.32
N LEU A 316 5.75 -7.12 -13.59
CA LEU A 316 4.86 -7.10 -14.76
C LEU A 316 5.19 -5.92 -15.67
N ASP A 317 5.10 -6.16 -16.99
CA ASP A 317 5.14 -5.13 -18.01
C ASP A 317 3.90 -5.18 -18.92
N ILE A 318 3.77 -4.23 -19.83
CA ILE A 318 2.60 -4.12 -20.73
C ILE A 318 2.42 -5.30 -21.68
N SER A 319 3.43 -6.19 -21.82
CA SER A 319 3.36 -7.41 -22.61
C SER A 319 2.85 -8.61 -21.82
N SER A 320 2.58 -8.45 -20.54
CA SER A 320 2.17 -9.53 -19.63
C SER A 320 0.90 -10.24 -20.12
N LYS A 321 0.93 -11.56 -20.12
CA LYS A 321 -0.19 -12.42 -20.56
C LYS A 321 -1.42 -12.33 -19.63
N ALA A 322 -1.25 -11.73 -18.45
CA ALA A 322 -2.37 -11.47 -17.54
C ALA A 322 -3.40 -10.49 -18.12
N ALA A 323 -3.05 -9.75 -19.17
CA ALA A 323 -3.93 -8.83 -19.88
C ALA A 323 -4.72 -7.92 -18.94
N GLU A 324 -6.04 -7.86 -19.06
CA GLU A 324 -6.91 -7.01 -18.22
C GLU A 324 -6.89 -7.38 -16.72
N LEU A 325 -6.44 -8.56 -16.36
CA LEU A 325 -6.28 -8.95 -14.95
C LEU A 325 -5.15 -8.16 -14.27
N ALA A 326 -4.16 -7.71 -15.04
CA ALA A 326 -3.05 -6.87 -14.55
C ALA A 326 -3.36 -5.36 -14.56
N LYS A 327 -4.62 -4.96 -14.77
CA LYS A 327 -5.01 -3.54 -14.65
C LYS A 327 -4.85 -3.06 -13.21
N VAL A 328 -4.09 -1.98 -13.03
CA VAL A 328 -3.79 -1.33 -11.73
C VAL A 328 -3.58 0.16 -11.92
N ASN A 329 -3.65 0.95 -10.86
CA ASN A 329 -3.37 2.39 -10.83
C ASN A 329 -2.24 2.70 -9.84
N PRO A 330 -1.15 3.33 -10.28
CA PRO A 330 -0.76 3.65 -11.67
C PRO A 330 -0.63 2.40 -12.53
N PRO A 331 -0.66 2.52 -13.88
CA PRO A 331 -0.68 1.35 -14.74
C PRO A 331 0.67 0.62 -14.79
N ILE A 332 0.63 -0.67 -15.12
CA ILE A 332 1.82 -1.42 -15.53
C ILE A 332 2.45 -0.73 -16.74
N ARG A 333 3.78 -0.60 -16.73
CA ARG A 333 4.56 0.17 -17.68
C ARG A 333 5.30 -0.71 -18.71
N PRO A 334 5.88 -0.12 -19.77
CA PRO A 334 6.82 -0.80 -20.65
C PRO A 334 8.00 -1.42 -19.90
N ARG A 335 8.65 -2.39 -20.53
CA ARG A 335 9.75 -3.17 -19.95
C ARG A 335 10.92 -2.31 -19.46
N GLU A 336 11.26 -1.26 -20.18
CA GLU A 336 12.32 -0.32 -19.81
C GLU A 336 12.06 0.42 -18.49
N ASP A 337 10.79 0.70 -18.16
CA ASP A 337 10.43 1.26 -16.86
C ASP A 337 10.60 0.21 -15.74
N VAL A 338 10.20 -1.02 -15.99
CA VAL A 338 10.36 -2.13 -15.02
C VAL A 338 11.83 -2.36 -14.71
N GLU A 339 12.69 -2.37 -15.72
CA GLU A 339 14.15 -2.51 -15.55
C GLU A 339 14.72 -1.34 -14.72
N TYR A 340 14.32 -0.12 -15.03
CA TYR A 340 14.72 1.05 -14.24
C TYR A 340 14.24 0.97 -12.79
N MET A 341 13.03 0.47 -12.52
CA MET A 341 12.53 0.33 -11.14
C MET A 341 13.39 -0.64 -10.33
N TRP A 342 13.88 -1.73 -10.94
CA TRP A 342 14.85 -2.63 -10.30
C TRP A 342 16.20 -1.95 -10.05
N GLU A 343 16.72 -1.20 -11.02
CA GLU A 343 17.96 -0.43 -10.85
C GLU A 343 17.83 0.57 -9.69
N ALA A 344 16.75 1.34 -9.66
CA ALA A 344 16.45 2.33 -8.62
C ALA A 344 16.30 1.69 -7.23
N LEU A 345 15.65 0.51 -7.14
CA LEU A 345 15.52 -0.23 -5.88
C LEU A 345 16.88 -0.69 -5.36
N LEU A 346 17.70 -1.28 -6.23
CA LEU A 346 19.04 -1.78 -5.86
C LEU A 346 20.03 -0.63 -5.56
N ALA A 347 19.84 0.54 -6.16
CA ALA A 347 20.60 1.75 -5.88
C ALA A 347 20.16 2.45 -4.57
N GLY A 348 19.05 2.03 -3.94
CA GLY A 348 18.50 2.67 -2.74
C GLY A 348 17.75 3.97 -3.04
N GLU A 349 17.37 4.20 -4.29
CA GLU A 349 16.52 5.32 -4.69
C GLU A 349 15.04 5.09 -4.37
N LEU A 350 14.66 3.85 -4.08
CA LEU A 350 13.35 3.44 -3.56
C LEU A 350 13.52 2.91 -2.15
N ASP A 351 12.63 3.30 -1.24
CA ASP A 351 12.79 3.07 0.20
C ASP A 351 12.25 1.73 0.66
N TRP A 352 11.14 1.22 0.06
CA TRP A 352 10.54 -0.07 0.40
C TRP A 352 9.67 -0.65 -0.70
N VAL A 353 9.44 -1.96 -0.62
CA VAL A 353 8.54 -2.71 -1.50
C VAL A 353 7.28 -3.10 -0.75
N VAL A 354 6.12 -2.96 -1.40
CA VAL A 354 4.80 -3.35 -0.90
C VAL A 354 4.03 -4.13 -1.95
N SER A 355 2.85 -4.64 -1.58
CA SER A 355 2.01 -5.35 -2.55
C SER A 355 1.05 -4.45 -3.32
N ASP A 356 0.52 -3.41 -2.71
CA ASP A 356 -0.70 -2.68 -3.16
C ASP A 356 -1.85 -3.66 -3.45
N HIS A 357 -1.97 -4.67 -2.60
CA HIS A 357 -2.90 -5.77 -2.77
C HIS A 357 -4.34 -5.29 -2.73
N ALA A 358 -5.04 -5.43 -3.84
CA ALA A 358 -6.46 -5.11 -4.01
C ALA A 358 -7.14 -6.24 -4.79
N CYS A 359 -7.27 -7.40 -4.15
CA CYS A 359 -7.70 -8.63 -4.79
C CYS A 359 -9.22 -8.74 -4.88
N CYS A 360 -9.68 -9.47 -5.86
CA CYS A 360 -11.05 -9.98 -5.95
C CYS A 360 -11.08 -11.18 -6.89
N ARG A 361 -12.17 -11.93 -6.85
CA ARG A 361 -12.40 -13.04 -7.78
C ARG A 361 -12.43 -12.54 -9.22
N GLN A 362 -11.99 -13.37 -10.17
CA GLN A 362 -11.85 -13.00 -11.58
C GLN A 362 -13.15 -12.46 -12.18
N GLU A 363 -14.29 -13.08 -11.87
CA GLU A 363 -15.60 -12.63 -12.33
C GLU A 363 -16.03 -11.27 -11.78
N MET A 364 -15.48 -10.86 -10.62
CA MET A 364 -15.67 -9.54 -10.04
C MET A 364 -14.69 -8.53 -10.65
N LYS A 365 -13.47 -8.96 -11.00
CA LYS A 365 -12.45 -8.14 -11.68
C LYS A 365 -12.94 -7.69 -13.04
N ILE A 366 -13.43 -8.64 -13.86
CA ILE A 366 -14.02 -8.38 -15.17
C ILE A 366 -15.08 -9.43 -15.50
N PRO A 367 -16.35 -9.02 -15.71
CA PRO A 367 -17.39 -9.94 -16.18
C PRO A 367 -17.03 -10.55 -17.53
N LYS A 368 -17.38 -11.83 -17.76
CA LYS A 368 -17.02 -12.59 -18.95
C LYS A 368 -17.33 -11.91 -20.28
N HIS A 369 -18.47 -11.22 -20.37
CA HIS A 369 -18.88 -10.51 -21.58
C HIS A 369 -18.06 -9.25 -21.90
N TYR A 370 -17.19 -8.83 -20.99
CA TYR A 370 -16.24 -7.72 -21.17
C TYR A 370 -14.80 -8.18 -21.37
N PHE A 371 -14.52 -9.49 -21.43
CA PHE A 371 -13.15 -9.97 -21.62
C PHE A 371 -12.56 -9.36 -22.93
N GLY A 372 -11.29 -8.93 -22.84
CA GLY A 372 -10.61 -8.18 -23.90
C GLY A 372 -10.86 -6.65 -23.86
N ASN A 373 -11.70 -6.16 -22.94
CA ASN A 373 -11.95 -4.73 -22.78
C ASN A 373 -11.34 -4.23 -21.47
N ILE A 374 -10.10 -3.73 -21.53
CA ILE A 374 -9.34 -3.24 -20.37
C ILE A 374 -10.08 -2.15 -19.58
N TRP A 375 -10.92 -1.35 -20.27
CA TRP A 375 -11.65 -0.23 -19.66
C TRP A 375 -12.68 -0.72 -18.63
N MET A 376 -13.25 -1.91 -18.84
CA MET A 376 -14.28 -2.49 -17.99
C MET A 376 -13.72 -3.30 -16.81
N ALA A 377 -12.43 -3.59 -16.79
CA ALA A 377 -11.80 -4.26 -15.66
C ALA A 377 -11.64 -3.31 -14.47
N LYS A 378 -11.85 -3.81 -13.25
CA LYS A 378 -11.50 -3.10 -12.01
C LYS A 378 -9.98 -2.97 -11.91
N SER A 379 -9.49 -1.91 -11.28
CA SER A 379 -8.05 -1.73 -11.02
C SER A 379 -7.63 -2.44 -9.73
N GLY A 380 -6.39 -2.90 -9.67
CA GLY A 380 -5.84 -3.64 -8.54
C GLY A 380 -5.86 -5.15 -8.75
N PHE A 381 -4.88 -5.83 -8.19
CA PHE A 381 -4.72 -7.29 -8.20
C PHE A 381 -4.00 -7.76 -6.92
N GLY A 382 -3.91 -9.07 -6.72
CA GLY A 382 -3.18 -9.64 -5.59
C GLY A 382 -1.67 -9.52 -5.75
N GLY A 383 -0.93 -9.38 -4.65
CA GLY A 383 0.53 -9.28 -4.64
C GLY A 383 1.15 -9.70 -3.31
N THR A 384 0.41 -9.61 -2.22
CA THR A 384 0.93 -9.85 -0.87
C THR A 384 1.48 -11.28 -0.67
N GLU A 385 0.87 -12.28 -1.33
CA GLU A 385 1.33 -13.68 -1.31
C GLU A 385 2.72 -13.86 -1.93
N TYR A 386 3.11 -12.98 -2.85
CA TYR A 386 4.37 -13.05 -3.58
C TYR A 386 5.43 -12.08 -3.05
N LEU A 387 5.12 -11.27 -2.04
CA LEU A 387 5.96 -10.15 -1.63
C LEU A 387 7.37 -10.57 -1.25
N LEU A 388 7.54 -11.55 -0.37
CA LEU A 388 8.86 -12.08 -0.03
C LEU A 388 9.42 -13.09 -1.05
N PRO A 389 8.61 -14.04 -1.59
CA PRO A 389 9.15 -15.03 -2.52
C PRO A 389 9.65 -14.48 -3.86
N ALA A 390 9.19 -13.30 -4.30
CA ALA A 390 9.57 -12.71 -5.58
C ALA A 390 10.74 -11.71 -5.49
N LEU A 391 11.15 -11.30 -4.30
CA LEU A 391 12.29 -10.43 -4.01
C LEU A 391 13.53 -11.25 -3.60
#